data_7d3f57ecf1c4b9868d2b107e6fce6833
#
_entry.id   7d3f57ecf1c4b9868d2b107e6fce6833
#
_cell.length_a   1.000
_cell.length_b   1.000
_cell.length_c   1.000
_cell.angle_alpha   90.00
_cell.angle_beta   90.00
_cell.angle_gamma   90.00
#
_symmetry.space_group_name_H-M   'P 1'
#
loop_
_entity.id
_entity.type
_entity.pdbx_description
1 polymer ?
#
loop_
_entity_poly.entity_id
_entity_poly.type
_entity_poly.pdbx_seq_one_letter_code
_entity_poly.pdbx_strand_id
1 'polypeptide(L)'
;MQTSESNKLLVEAFFDALNRGDVDYIVNAYASDGCVQTMGHTLISGVFSRDQIAASAGGIFEVFPEGLTFTPLAMVAEGEKVAVEATSEGRHVSGQTYSNDYHFLFEFCDGKLLKLKEYMDTERVTDVLCAGQRPPPDQQ
;
A
#
# COMPACT_ATOMS: atom_id res chain seq x y z
N MET A 1 -5.31 16.00 21.29
CA MET A 1 -5.02 16.01 19.84
C MET A 1 -6.29 15.59 19.09
N GLN A 2 -6.61 16.29 18.02
CA GLN A 2 -7.78 15.95 17.21
C GLN A 2 -7.57 14.65 16.46
N THR A 3 -8.65 13.92 16.19
CA THR A 3 -8.61 12.64 15.51
C THR A 3 -7.87 12.70 14.16
N SER A 4 -8.15 13.73 13.35
CA SER A 4 -7.50 13.88 12.04
C SER A 4 -5.97 14.05 12.17
N GLU A 5 -5.51 14.82 13.16
CA GLU A 5 -4.08 15.00 13.40
C GLU A 5 -3.43 13.72 13.91
N SER A 6 -4.11 13.03 14.83
CA SER A 6 -3.63 11.74 15.35
C SER A 6 -3.51 10.72 14.23
N ASN A 7 -4.50 10.66 13.34
CA ASN A 7 -4.49 9.72 12.22
C ASN A 7 -3.42 10.05 11.19
N LYS A 8 -3.12 11.34 10.96
CA LYS A 8 -1.98 11.71 10.11
C LYS A 8 -0.66 11.17 10.65
N LEU A 9 -0.47 11.23 11.97
CA LEU A 9 0.73 10.68 12.60
C LEU A 9 0.80 9.16 12.43
N LEU A 10 -0.33 8.47 12.51
CA LEU A 10 -0.40 7.03 12.28
C LEU A 10 -0.04 6.69 10.82
N VAL A 11 -0.46 7.51 9.86
CA VAL A 11 -0.12 7.35 8.45
C VAL A 11 1.40 7.52 8.26
N GLU A 12 2.00 8.55 8.86
CA GLU A 12 3.45 8.76 8.80
C GLU A 12 4.21 7.55 9.35
N ALA A 13 3.78 7.03 10.50
CA ALA A 13 4.38 5.85 11.11
C ALA A 13 4.22 4.61 10.22
N PHE A 14 3.09 4.49 9.54
CA PHE A 14 2.83 3.39 8.61
C PHE A 14 3.82 3.41 7.43
N PHE A 15 4.03 4.59 6.82
CA PHE A 15 5.00 4.73 5.73
C PHE A 15 6.44 4.48 6.21
N ASP A 16 6.79 4.94 7.40
CA ASP A 16 8.10 4.63 7.98
C ASP A 16 8.29 3.12 8.14
N ALA A 17 7.25 2.42 8.59
CA ALA A 17 7.28 0.96 8.73
C ALA A 17 7.42 0.26 7.38
N LEU A 18 6.69 0.73 6.35
CA LEU A 18 6.85 0.21 4.99
C LEU A 18 8.30 0.33 4.52
N ASN A 19 8.89 1.51 4.74
CA ASN A 19 10.24 1.81 4.24
C ASN A 19 11.33 1.02 4.97
N ARG A 20 11.13 0.68 6.26
CA ARG A 20 12.10 -0.14 6.99
C ARG A 20 11.78 -1.65 6.96
N GLY A 21 10.69 -2.04 6.30
CA GLY A 21 10.30 -3.45 6.18
C GLY A 21 9.77 -4.06 7.47
N ASP A 22 9.16 -3.27 8.34
CA ASP A 22 8.61 -3.72 9.61
C ASP A 22 7.23 -4.34 9.40
N VAL A 23 7.21 -5.61 9.02
CA VAL A 23 5.99 -6.36 8.71
C VAL A 23 5.05 -6.43 9.92
N ASP A 24 5.59 -6.68 11.11
CA ASP A 24 4.77 -6.78 12.32
C ASP A 24 4.04 -5.47 12.62
N TYR A 25 4.72 -4.34 12.47
CA TYR A 25 4.09 -3.04 12.65
C TYR A 25 2.94 -2.84 11.67
N ILE A 26 3.17 -3.17 10.39
CA ILE A 26 2.17 -3.01 9.33
C ILE A 26 0.94 -3.85 9.61
N VAL A 27 1.11 -5.12 9.93
CA VAL A 27 0.00 -6.03 10.23
C VAL A 27 -0.78 -5.54 11.44
N ASN A 28 -0.07 -5.12 12.50
CA ASN A 28 -0.71 -4.67 13.74
C ASN A 28 -1.36 -3.29 13.62
N ALA A 29 -1.03 -2.52 12.58
CA ALA A 29 -1.71 -1.26 12.30
C ALA A 29 -3.17 -1.47 11.87
N TYR A 30 -3.48 -2.61 11.28
CA TYR A 30 -4.84 -2.94 10.86
C TYR A 30 -5.69 -3.42 12.02
N ALA A 31 -6.98 -3.05 12.01
CA ALA A 31 -7.98 -3.66 12.87
C ALA A 31 -8.09 -5.16 12.52
N SER A 32 -8.65 -5.96 13.44
CA SER A 32 -8.80 -7.40 13.22
C SER A 32 -9.61 -7.73 11.95
N ASP A 33 -10.58 -6.87 11.61
CA ASP A 33 -11.39 -6.97 10.39
C ASP A 33 -10.93 -6.00 9.30
N GLY A 34 -9.72 -5.44 9.45
CA GLY A 34 -9.15 -4.50 8.50
C GLY A 34 -8.74 -5.17 7.20
N CYS A 35 -8.65 -4.36 6.14
CA CYS A 35 -8.28 -4.85 4.82
C CYS A 35 -7.58 -3.76 4.01
N VAL A 36 -6.89 -4.20 2.95
CA VAL A 36 -6.36 -3.32 1.91
C VAL A 36 -7.05 -3.65 0.60
N GLN A 37 -7.40 -2.62 -0.14
CA GLN A 37 -7.93 -2.77 -1.50
C GLN A 37 -6.93 -2.16 -2.49
N THR A 38 -6.36 -3.01 -3.32
CA THR A 38 -5.50 -2.59 -4.42
C THR A 38 -6.38 -2.41 -5.64
N MET A 39 -6.49 -1.16 -6.10
CA MET A 39 -7.43 -0.77 -7.15
C MET A 39 -6.95 -1.22 -8.52
N GLY A 40 -7.85 -1.21 -9.48
CA GLY A 40 -7.58 -1.55 -10.86
C GLY A 40 -7.93 -2.99 -11.20
N HIS A 41 -7.44 -3.44 -12.34
CA HIS A 41 -7.73 -4.76 -12.90
C HIS A 41 -6.43 -5.47 -13.30
N THR A 42 -5.42 -5.37 -12.44
CA THR A 42 -4.14 -6.04 -12.63
C THR A 42 -4.13 -7.39 -11.91
N LEU A 43 -3.09 -8.18 -12.15
CA LEU A 43 -2.93 -9.47 -11.46
C LEU A 43 -2.80 -9.32 -9.94
N ILE A 44 -2.39 -8.13 -9.44
CA ILE A 44 -2.24 -7.90 -8.00
C ILE A 44 -3.41 -7.09 -7.41
N SER A 45 -4.41 -6.74 -8.22
CA SER A 45 -5.58 -5.99 -7.76
C SER A 45 -6.53 -6.88 -6.97
N GLY A 46 -7.23 -6.30 -6.00
CA GLY A 46 -8.21 -7.02 -5.19
C GLY A 46 -8.29 -6.51 -3.78
N VAL A 47 -9.06 -7.21 -2.95
CA VAL A 47 -9.22 -6.91 -1.53
C VAL A 47 -8.54 -8.01 -0.72
N PHE A 48 -7.68 -7.60 0.21
CA PHE A 48 -6.88 -8.53 1.01
C PHE A 48 -7.14 -8.28 2.49
N SER A 49 -7.49 -9.34 3.21
CA SER A 49 -7.72 -9.29 4.66
C SER A 49 -6.40 -9.13 5.41
N ARG A 50 -6.50 -8.80 6.70
CA ARG A 50 -5.33 -8.70 7.58
C ARG A 50 -4.49 -9.99 7.56
N ASP A 51 -5.14 -11.16 7.58
CA ASP A 51 -4.43 -12.44 7.54
C ASP A 51 -3.71 -12.66 6.21
N GLN A 52 -4.32 -12.26 5.09
CA GLN A 52 -3.67 -12.32 3.78
C GLN A 52 -2.49 -11.36 3.69
N ILE A 53 -2.62 -10.16 4.27
CA ILE A 53 -1.52 -9.20 4.36
C ILE A 53 -0.36 -9.80 5.15
N ALA A 54 -0.65 -10.41 6.30
CA ALA A 54 0.37 -11.04 7.13
C ALA A 54 1.11 -12.15 6.39
N ALA A 55 0.39 -12.94 5.58
CA ALA A 55 0.99 -14.05 4.83
C ALA A 55 1.87 -13.57 3.67
N SER A 56 1.60 -12.39 3.09
CA SER A 56 2.26 -11.93 1.87
C SER A 56 3.23 -10.77 2.06
N ALA A 57 3.18 -10.08 3.19
CA ALA A 57 3.93 -8.83 3.37
C ALA A 57 5.46 -9.01 3.25
N GLY A 58 5.99 -10.16 3.65
CA GLY A 58 7.42 -10.47 3.52
C GLY A 58 7.86 -10.66 2.06
N GLY A 59 6.93 -10.94 1.16
CA GLY A 59 7.23 -11.20 -0.26
C GLY A 59 7.77 -9.99 -1.02
N ILE A 60 7.61 -8.78 -0.48
CA ILE A 60 8.12 -7.57 -1.12
C ILE A 60 9.65 -7.65 -1.31
N PHE A 61 10.37 -8.25 -0.38
CA PHE A 61 11.83 -8.37 -0.48
C PHE A 61 12.29 -9.45 -1.45
N GLU A 62 11.40 -10.35 -1.86
CA GLU A 62 11.69 -11.33 -2.90
C GLU A 62 11.74 -10.65 -4.27
N VAL A 63 10.90 -9.65 -4.48
CA VAL A 63 10.82 -8.93 -5.76
C VAL A 63 11.56 -7.58 -5.72
N PHE A 64 11.79 -7.02 -4.54
CA PHE A 64 12.61 -5.83 -4.33
C PHE A 64 13.66 -6.12 -3.26
N PRO A 65 14.79 -6.76 -3.63
CA PRO A 65 15.80 -7.17 -2.64
C PRO A 65 16.36 -6.03 -1.80
N GLU A 66 16.41 -4.82 -2.35
CA GLU A 66 16.90 -3.62 -1.66
C GLU A 66 15.76 -2.78 -1.08
N GLY A 67 14.51 -3.28 -1.18
CA GLY A 67 13.33 -2.61 -0.68
C GLY A 67 12.67 -1.70 -1.70
N LEU A 68 11.46 -1.28 -1.37
CA LEU A 68 10.68 -0.29 -2.12
C LEU A 68 10.45 0.90 -1.19
N THR A 69 10.93 2.07 -1.59
CA THR A 69 10.85 3.28 -0.77
C THR A 69 9.64 4.11 -1.19
N PHE A 70 8.76 4.37 -0.24
CA PHE A 70 7.60 5.25 -0.41
C PHE A 70 7.92 6.63 0.14
N THR A 71 7.51 7.68 -0.59
CA THR A 71 7.69 9.06 -0.18
C THR A 71 6.33 9.76 -0.18
N PRO A 72 5.73 10.02 1.00
CA PRO A 72 4.51 10.83 1.08
C PRO A 72 4.82 12.27 0.66
N LEU A 73 3.96 12.84 -0.17
CA LEU A 73 4.11 14.20 -0.69
C LEU A 73 3.15 15.19 -0.02
N ALA A 74 1.91 14.78 0.22
CA ALA A 74 0.87 15.62 0.79
C ALA A 74 -0.20 14.75 1.45
N MET A 75 -0.81 15.28 2.50
CA MET A 75 -1.89 14.62 3.22
C MET A 75 -3.03 15.57 3.49
N VAL A 76 -4.25 15.08 3.33
CA VAL A 76 -5.47 15.77 3.72
C VAL A 76 -6.28 14.82 4.59
N ALA A 77 -6.73 15.30 5.74
CA ALA A 77 -7.51 14.47 6.66
C ALA A 77 -8.83 15.14 7.02
N GLU A 78 -9.87 14.33 7.10
CA GLU A 78 -11.18 14.74 7.56
C GLU A 78 -11.83 13.58 8.30
N GLY A 79 -12.27 13.82 9.53
CA GLY A 79 -12.81 12.76 10.37
C GLY A 79 -11.81 11.64 10.57
N GLU A 80 -12.22 10.43 10.29
CA GLU A 80 -11.40 9.23 10.42
C GLU A 80 -10.68 8.84 9.11
N LYS A 81 -10.66 9.74 8.12
CA LYS A 81 -10.04 9.46 6.82
C LYS A 81 -8.82 10.33 6.59
N VAL A 82 -7.79 9.75 5.99
CA VAL A 82 -6.59 10.47 5.55
C VAL A 82 -6.31 10.10 4.10
N ALA A 83 -6.28 11.11 3.24
CA ALA A 83 -5.90 10.95 1.84
C ALA A 83 -4.44 11.37 1.67
N VAL A 84 -3.67 10.58 0.92
CA VAL A 84 -2.22 10.79 0.79
C VAL A 84 -1.79 10.66 -0.66
N GLU A 85 -1.11 11.69 -1.17
CA GLU A 85 -0.36 11.55 -2.40
C GLU A 85 1.04 11.08 -2.07
N ALA A 86 1.52 10.06 -2.78
CA ALA A 86 2.85 9.51 -2.53
C ALA A 86 3.46 8.96 -3.81
N THR A 87 4.77 8.75 -3.76
CA THR A 87 5.51 8.07 -4.83
C THR A 87 6.23 6.87 -4.25
N SER A 88 6.63 5.95 -5.12
CA SER A 88 7.52 4.85 -4.73
C SER A 88 8.66 4.71 -5.72
N GLU A 89 9.77 4.14 -5.25
CA GLU A 89 10.89 3.79 -6.11
C GLU A 89 11.63 2.60 -5.52
N GLY A 90 12.00 1.67 -6.38
CA GLY A 90 12.79 0.51 -6.00
C GLY A 90 13.29 -0.24 -7.21
N ARG A 91 14.34 -1.06 -7.00
CA ARG A 91 14.89 -1.90 -8.05
C ARG A 91 14.24 -3.27 -7.99
N HIS A 92 13.48 -3.57 -9.03
CA HIS A 92 12.83 -4.87 -9.15
C HIS A 92 13.84 -5.95 -9.50
N VAL A 93 13.57 -7.17 -9.08
CA VAL A 93 14.45 -8.33 -9.30
C VAL A 93 14.71 -8.58 -10.79
N SER A 94 13.85 -8.11 -11.70
CA SER A 94 14.04 -8.17 -13.15
C SER A 94 15.17 -7.26 -13.65
N GLY A 95 15.69 -6.38 -12.80
CA GLY A 95 16.67 -5.36 -13.19
C GLY A 95 16.02 -4.04 -13.58
N GLN A 96 14.69 -3.99 -13.71
CA GLN A 96 13.98 -2.75 -14.00
C GLN A 96 13.84 -1.90 -12.74
N THR A 97 13.88 -0.58 -12.90
CA THR A 97 13.48 0.32 -11.83
C THR A 97 11.96 0.42 -11.84
N TYR A 98 11.34 0.15 -10.70
CA TYR A 98 9.92 0.39 -10.51
C TYR A 98 9.75 1.71 -9.79
N SER A 99 8.97 2.61 -10.38
CA SER A 99 8.51 3.84 -9.74
C SER A 99 7.04 4.00 -10.03
N ASN A 100 6.27 4.52 -9.07
CA ASN A 100 4.84 4.71 -9.27
C ASN A 100 4.36 5.93 -8.49
N ASP A 101 3.22 6.44 -8.93
CA ASP A 101 2.50 7.52 -8.28
C ASP A 101 1.23 6.95 -7.67
N TYR A 102 0.95 7.37 -6.43
CA TYR A 102 -0.16 6.80 -5.67
C TYR A 102 -1.07 7.88 -5.12
N HIS A 103 -2.31 7.50 -4.96
CA HIS A 103 -3.24 8.16 -4.06
C HIS A 103 -3.78 7.10 -3.11
N PHE A 104 -3.47 7.24 -1.83
CA PHE A 104 -3.95 6.32 -0.80
C PHE A 104 -5.09 6.96 -0.03
N LEU A 105 -6.10 6.17 0.31
CA LEU A 105 -7.13 6.60 1.24
C LEU A 105 -7.14 5.66 2.43
N PHE A 106 -6.72 6.18 3.59
CA PHE A 106 -6.71 5.46 4.86
C PHE A 106 -8.01 5.75 5.61
N GLU A 107 -8.70 4.71 6.05
CA GLU A 107 -9.87 4.82 6.92
C GLU A 107 -9.57 4.16 8.25
N PHE A 108 -9.61 4.94 9.33
CA PHE A 108 -9.32 4.46 10.69
C PHE A 108 -10.59 4.28 11.51
N CYS A 109 -10.50 3.47 12.54
CA CYS A 109 -11.50 3.36 13.61
C CYS A 109 -10.74 3.17 14.93
N ASP A 110 -10.87 4.13 15.83
CA ASP A 110 -10.21 4.10 17.14
C ASP A 110 -8.70 3.81 17.04
N GLY A 111 -8.03 4.48 16.11
CA GLY A 111 -6.57 4.35 15.94
C GLY A 111 -6.12 3.10 15.21
N LYS A 112 -7.03 2.28 14.72
CA LYS A 112 -6.71 1.09 13.92
C LYS A 112 -7.19 1.27 12.49
N LEU A 113 -6.41 0.76 11.55
CA LEU A 113 -6.70 0.88 10.12
C LEU A 113 -7.80 -0.11 9.74
N LEU A 114 -8.97 0.43 9.39
CA LEU A 114 -10.10 -0.37 8.98
C LEU A 114 -10.03 -0.72 7.51
N LYS A 115 -9.63 0.24 6.68
CA LYS A 115 -9.49 0.02 5.24
C LYS A 115 -8.43 0.95 4.66
N LEU A 116 -7.58 0.39 3.83
CA LEU A 116 -6.63 1.15 3.02
C LEU A 116 -6.96 0.91 1.56
N LYS A 117 -7.27 1.98 0.83
CA LYS A 117 -7.45 1.90 -0.62
C LYS A 117 -6.22 2.45 -1.31
N GLU A 118 -5.65 1.66 -2.20
CA GLU A 118 -4.46 2.04 -2.96
C GLU A 118 -4.83 2.27 -4.42
N TYR A 119 -4.68 3.52 -4.86
CA TYR A 119 -4.83 3.92 -6.27
C TYR A 119 -3.45 4.23 -6.82
N MET A 120 -3.14 3.75 -8.01
CA MET A 120 -1.82 3.93 -8.60
C MET A 120 -1.90 3.83 -10.12
N ASP A 121 -0.78 4.13 -10.78
CA ASP A 121 -0.66 3.89 -12.21
C ASP A 121 -0.57 2.37 -12.46
N THR A 122 -1.66 1.78 -12.88
CA THR A 122 -1.76 0.33 -13.06
C THR A 122 -1.01 -0.16 -14.30
N GLU A 123 -0.72 0.71 -15.25
CA GLU A 123 0.12 0.34 -16.39
C GLU A 123 1.53 -0.01 -15.93
N ARG A 124 2.09 0.77 -15.01
CA ARG A 124 3.42 0.50 -14.42
C ARG A 124 3.41 -0.78 -13.60
N VAL A 125 2.35 -1.02 -12.84
CA VAL A 125 2.18 -2.28 -12.10
C VAL A 125 2.25 -3.45 -13.07
N THR A 126 1.47 -3.40 -14.14
CA THR A 126 1.42 -4.48 -15.13
C THR A 126 2.79 -4.69 -15.80
N ASP A 127 3.44 -3.59 -16.23
CA ASP A 127 4.69 -3.69 -16.96
C ASP A 127 5.84 -4.28 -16.13
N VAL A 128 5.95 -3.87 -14.86
CA VAL A 128 7.08 -4.28 -14.02
C VAL A 128 6.72 -5.43 -13.09
N LEU A 129 5.66 -5.28 -12.30
CA LEU A 129 5.33 -6.28 -11.28
C LEU A 129 4.67 -7.53 -11.86
N CYS A 130 3.98 -7.39 -12.97
CA CYS A 130 3.27 -8.50 -13.62
C CYS A 130 3.94 -8.96 -14.92
N ALA A 131 5.15 -8.47 -15.22
CA ALA A 131 5.92 -8.81 -16.43
C ALA A 131 5.10 -8.62 -17.73
N GLY A 132 4.24 -7.60 -17.76
CA GLY A 132 3.38 -7.29 -18.90
C GLY A 132 2.13 -8.15 -18.99
N GLN A 133 1.89 -9.05 -18.04
CA GLN A 133 0.76 -9.97 -18.07
C GLN A 133 -0.48 -9.34 -17.42
N ARG A 134 -1.62 -9.64 -17.99
CA ARG A 134 -2.93 -9.15 -17.54
C ARG A 134 -3.85 -10.32 -17.20
N PRO A 135 -4.86 -10.11 -16.34
CA PRO A 135 -5.90 -11.12 -16.12
C PRO A 135 -6.64 -11.41 -17.43
N PRO A 136 -7.28 -12.60 -17.57
CA PRO A 136 -8.16 -12.87 -18.71
C PRO A 136 -9.25 -11.80 -18.85
N PRO A 137 -9.74 -11.52 -20.08
CA PRO A 137 -10.74 -10.45 -20.31
C PRO A 137 -12.01 -10.57 -19.46
N ASP A 138 -12.42 -11.78 -19.11
CA ASP A 138 -13.61 -12.05 -18.30
C ASP A 138 -13.40 -11.72 -16.80
N GLN A 139 -12.17 -11.42 -16.40
CA GLN A 139 -11.82 -11.06 -15.01
C GLN A 139 -11.40 -9.58 -14.87
N GLN A 140 -11.46 -8.84 -15.94
CA GLN A 140 -11.06 -7.43 -15.93
C GLN A 140 -12.20 -6.48 -15.49
#